data_204bb2f5df260bb53a6d857c63fa5bf5
#
_entry.id   204bb2f5df260bb53a6d857c63fa5bf5
#
_cell.length_a   1.000
_cell.length_b   1.000
_cell.length_c   1.000
_cell.angle_alpha   90.00
_cell.angle_beta   90.00
_cell.angle_gamma   90.00
#
_symmetry.space_group_name_H-M   'P 1'
#
loop_
_entity.id
_entity.type
_entity.pdbx_description
1 polymer ?
#
loop_
_entity_poly.entity_id
_entity_poly.type
_entity_poly.pdbx_seq_one_letter_code
_entity_poly.pdbx_strand_id
1 'polypeptide(L)'
;MARRATLKDVAERAQVSTATVSYVLNDKKSISEQTKTRVYDAIRDLNYVPDLSARSLSSRDSKLIGIVIPQTEPGSKLMLQNDFYSEIVGSIEYHARQHGYHVVISATDVNESYLTLAKERNLDGIIVIGMYPDDFYRQMKKTQIPIVLIDSYCNDHYYHSIRIDDAYGSYLATNHVIGYGHKKIAFFCGQIKENGVIKKRLCGYQQALEEAGIPYDSTLVYEGKVDYDSGIELARKLCNENKDVTAVVATADILAIGAMKGFYEQGVSVPNDISIVGFDDLEISKYLTPGLTTVRQEISQKGEKAVELLLDNIQDADMTKREVIIPVSLSRRESVRDMRGEE
;
A
#
# COMPACT_ATOMS: atom_id res chain seq x y z
N MET A 1 35.53 -22.18 -5.60
CA MET A 1 34.55 -21.26 -6.21
C MET A 1 35.17 -20.62 -7.43
N ALA A 2 34.53 -20.70 -8.61
CA ALA A 2 35.05 -20.07 -9.82
C ALA A 2 35.06 -18.52 -9.60
N ARG A 3 36.14 -17.87 -9.95
CA ARG A 3 36.30 -16.40 -9.88
C ARG A 3 35.25 -15.77 -10.79
N ARG A 4 34.43 -14.86 -10.27
CA ARG A 4 33.48 -14.08 -11.07
C ARG A 4 34.26 -13.20 -12.06
N ALA A 5 33.87 -13.22 -13.35
CA ALA A 5 34.46 -12.36 -14.35
C ALA A 5 34.26 -10.87 -13.96
N THR A 6 35.26 -10.05 -14.22
CA THR A 6 35.27 -8.63 -13.91
C THR A 6 35.17 -7.79 -15.19
N LEU A 7 34.85 -6.50 -15.06
CA LEU A 7 34.87 -5.56 -16.19
C LEU A 7 36.23 -5.56 -16.92
N LYS A 8 37.34 -5.80 -16.17
CA LYS A 8 38.69 -5.86 -16.70
C LYS A 8 38.86 -7.09 -17.57
N ASP A 9 38.32 -8.24 -17.16
CA ASP A 9 38.40 -9.49 -17.95
C ASP A 9 37.63 -9.34 -19.28
N VAL A 10 36.46 -8.62 -19.27
CA VAL A 10 35.71 -8.29 -20.49
C VAL A 10 36.52 -7.37 -21.40
N ALA A 11 37.14 -6.33 -20.85
CA ALA A 11 37.98 -5.42 -21.63
C ALA A 11 39.17 -6.11 -22.31
N GLU A 12 39.87 -6.98 -21.59
CA GLU A 12 40.94 -7.81 -22.12
C GLU A 12 40.45 -8.76 -23.23
N ARG A 13 39.30 -9.45 -23.01
CA ARG A 13 38.73 -10.39 -23.99
C ARG A 13 38.25 -9.68 -25.25
N ALA A 14 37.66 -8.47 -25.12
CA ALA A 14 37.19 -7.66 -26.23
C ALA A 14 38.32 -6.82 -26.90
N GLN A 15 39.51 -6.81 -26.35
CA GLN A 15 40.66 -5.98 -26.79
C GLN A 15 40.31 -4.48 -26.86
N VAL A 16 39.70 -3.97 -25.76
CA VAL A 16 39.35 -2.56 -25.61
C VAL A 16 39.70 -2.08 -24.20
N SER A 17 39.59 -0.78 -23.94
CA SER A 17 39.73 -0.25 -22.57
C SER A 17 38.50 -0.56 -21.71
N THR A 18 38.68 -0.59 -20.39
CA THR A 18 37.55 -0.69 -19.45
C THR A 18 36.54 0.45 -19.62
N ALA A 19 37.03 1.65 -19.98
CA ALA A 19 36.18 2.79 -20.31
C ALA A 19 35.29 2.51 -21.55
N THR A 20 35.85 1.85 -22.58
CA THR A 20 35.11 1.47 -23.78
C THR A 20 34.03 0.45 -23.45
N VAL A 21 34.32 -0.56 -22.62
CA VAL A 21 33.31 -1.52 -22.15
C VAL A 21 32.18 -0.79 -21.40
N SER A 22 32.52 0.13 -20.50
CA SER A 22 31.55 0.95 -19.77
C SER A 22 30.70 1.80 -20.72
N TYR A 23 31.27 2.37 -21.78
CA TYR A 23 30.51 3.16 -22.77
C TYR A 23 29.56 2.29 -23.59
N VAL A 24 29.96 1.06 -23.95
CA VAL A 24 29.09 0.11 -24.65
C VAL A 24 27.92 -0.32 -23.76
N LEU A 25 28.18 -0.65 -22.48
CA LEU A 25 27.17 -1.05 -21.52
C LEU A 25 26.15 0.08 -21.20
N ASN A 26 26.55 1.35 -21.37
CA ASN A 26 25.73 2.54 -21.13
C ASN A 26 25.19 3.16 -22.44
N ASP A 27 25.27 2.45 -23.56
CA ASP A 27 24.78 2.85 -24.90
C ASP A 27 25.18 4.27 -25.35
N LYS A 28 26.42 4.68 -25.05
CA LYS A 28 26.94 5.97 -25.50
C LYS A 28 27.19 5.95 -27.02
N LYS A 29 26.58 6.90 -27.75
CA LYS A 29 26.53 6.97 -29.23
C LYS A 29 27.87 7.07 -29.97
N SER A 30 29.00 7.20 -29.28
CA SER A 30 30.34 7.40 -29.89
C SER A 30 31.11 6.11 -30.21
N ILE A 31 30.53 4.93 -30.00
CA ILE A 31 31.18 3.62 -30.17
C ILE A 31 30.71 2.97 -31.46
N SER A 32 31.66 2.48 -32.29
CA SER A 32 31.34 1.77 -33.54
C SER A 32 30.61 0.44 -33.27
N GLU A 33 29.70 0.05 -34.17
CA GLU A 33 28.96 -1.20 -34.06
C GLU A 33 29.87 -2.43 -33.95
N GLN A 34 30.99 -2.41 -34.69
CA GLN A 34 31.98 -3.50 -34.61
C GLN A 34 32.59 -3.60 -33.20
N THR A 35 32.81 -2.49 -32.52
CA THR A 35 33.32 -2.50 -31.15
C THR A 35 32.26 -2.96 -30.16
N LYS A 36 30.99 -2.55 -30.34
CA LYS A 36 29.89 -3.04 -29.53
C LYS A 36 29.74 -4.57 -29.64
N THR A 37 29.76 -5.11 -30.84
CA THR A 37 29.66 -6.55 -31.06
C THR A 37 30.76 -7.31 -30.33
N ARG A 38 32.03 -6.88 -30.43
CA ARG A 38 33.16 -7.53 -29.71
C ARG A 38 32.96 -7.50 -28.18
N VAL A 39 32.46 -6.39 -27.65
CA VAL A 39 32.21 -6.29 -26.21
C VAL A 39 31.06 -7.20 -25.79
N TYR A 40 29.93 -7.24 -26.52
CA TYR A 40 28.83 -8.14 -26.19
C TYR A 40 29.19 -9.63 -26.33
N ASP A 41 30.01 -9.98 -27.29
CA ASP A 41 30.52 -11.35 -27.44
C ASP A 41 31.41 -11.72 -26.24
N ALA A 42 32.32 -10.83 -25.82
CA ALA A 42 33.17 -11.06 -24.66
C ALA A 42 32.33 -11.19 -23.34
N ILE A 43 31.27 -10.41 -23.19
CA ILE A 43 30.32 -10.49 -22.04
C ILE A 43 29.68 -11.89 -22.05
N ARG A 44 29.19 -12.36 -23.18
CA ARG A 44 28.58 -13.69 -23.35
C ARG A 44 29.53 -14.81 -23.04
N ASP A 45 30.73 -14.77 -23.67
CA ASP A 45 31.77 -15.80 -23.50
C ASP A 45 32.21 -15.96 -22.04
N LEU A 46 32.32 -14.84 -21.30
CA LEU A 46 32.77 -14.82 -19.91
C LEU A 46 31.62 -14.97 -18.91
N ASN A 47 30.38 -15.06 -19.39
CA ASN A 47 29.18 -15.03 -18.58
C ASN A 47 29.23 -13.86 -17.58
N TYR A 48 29.71 -12.71 -18.05
CA TYR A 48 29.87 -11.52 -17.22
C TYR A 48 28.51 -10.86 -16.99
N VAL A 49 28.15 -10.71 -15.72
CA VAL A 49 26.99 -9.92 -15.30
C VAL A 49 27.52 -8.59 -14.76
N PRO A 50 27.13 -7.47 -15.37
CA PRO A 50 27.52 -6.15 -14.85
C PRO A 50 27.17 -6.01 -13.38
N ASP A 51 28.12 -5.60 -12.55
CA ASP A 51 27.85 -5.30 -11.16
C ASP A 51 27.06 -3.99 -11.10
N LEU A 52 25.81 -4.05 -10.65
CA LEU A 52 24.94 -2.89 -10.48
C LEU A 52 25.58 -1.87 -9.53
N SER A 53 26.32 -2.33 -8.51
CA SER A 53 27.04 -1.47 -7.60
C SER A 53 28.17 -0.68 -8.26
N ALA A 54 28.89 -1.29 -9.21
CA ALA A 54 29.92 -0.61 -10.00
C ALA A 54 29.33 0.36 -11.02
N ARG A 55 28.12 0.07 -11.51
CA ARG A 55 27.37 0.93 -12.44
C ARG A 55 26.84 2.17 -11.73
N SER A 56 26.29 2.03 -10.53
CA SER A 56 25.79 3.13 -9.70
C SER A 56 26.88 4.07 -9.21
N LEU A 57 28.14 3.60 -9.08
CA LEU A 57 29.27 4.45 -8.75
C LEU A 57 29.71 5.36 -9.93
N SER A 58 29.36 5.00 -11.17
CA SER A 58 29.71 5.79 -12.37
C SER A 58 28.54 6.61 -12.94
N SER A 59 27.31 6.18 -12.72
CA SER A 59 26.08 6.93 -12.96
C SER A 59 25.41 7.17 -11.61
N ARG A 60 25.00 8.38 -11.30
CA ARG A 60 24.25 8.70 -10.06
C ARG A 60 22.85 8.02 -10.00
N ASP A 61 22.57 7.04 -10.84
CA ASP A 61 21.28 6.40 -11.07
C ASP A 61 21.43 4.89 -10.81
N SER A 62 20.86 4.42 -9.70
CA SER A 62 20.93 3.02 -9.27
C SER A 62 19.84 2.16 -9.89
N LYS A 63 18.80 2.77 -10.43
CA LYS A 63 17.54 2.12 -10.84
C LYS A 63 16.86 1.33 -9.72
N LEU A 64 17.07 1.74 -8.46
CA LEU A 64 16.46 1.14 -7.29
C LEU A 64 15.47 2.11 -6.64
N ILE A 65 14.25 1.63 -6.37
CA ILE A 65 13.21 2.32 -5.61
C ILE A 65 13.01 1.55 -4.30
N GLY A 66 12.99 2.28 -3.18
CA GLY A 66 12.65 1.71 -1.88
C GLY A 66 11.15 1.76 -1.61
N ILE A 67 10.59 0.68 -1.08
CA ILE A 67 9.24 0.68 -0.49
C ILE A 67 9.36 0.49 1.01
N VAL A 68 8.75 1.41 1.75
CA VAL A 68 8.62 1.35 3.21
C VAL A 68 7.19 0.95 3.54
N ILE A 69 7.05 -0.17 4.26
CA ILE A 69 5.77 -0.70 4.74
C ILE A 69 5.75 -0.59 6.27
N PRO A 70 4.66 -0.10 6.89
CA PRO A 70 4.58 -0.01 8.33
C PRO A 70 4.58 -1.40 8.97
N GLN A 71 5.19 -1.49 10.14
CA GLN A 71 4.98 -2.60 11.07
C GLN A 71 3.96 -2.17 12.12
N THR A 72 3.05 -3.06 12.47
CA THR A 72 2.06 -2.79 13.52
C THR A 72 2.69 -2.79 14.90
N GLU A 73 3.75 -3.60 15.09
CA GLU A 73 4.50 -3.72 16.34
C GLU A 73 5.98 -3.92 16.03
N PRO A 74 6.91 -3.40 16.86
CA PRO A 74 8.35 -3.64 16.69
C PRO A 74 8.66 -5.14 16.63
N GLY A 75 9.45 -5.56 15.65
CA GLY A 75 9.82 -6.97 15.46
C GLY A 75 8.74 -7.88 14.87
N SER A 76 7.56 -7.33 14.52
CA SER A 76 6.51 -8.10 13.83
C SER A 76 6.89 -8.40 12.39
N LYS A 77 6.24 -9.41 11.79
CA LYS A 77 6.38 -9.69 10.35
C LYS A 77 5.88 -8.51 9.52
N LEU A 78 6.41 -8.36 8.30
CA LEU A 78 5.87 -7.42 7.32
C LEU A 78 4.36 -7.61 7.15
N MET A 79 3.61 -6.52 7.05
CA MET A 79 2.15 -6.54 6.85
C MET A 79 1.72 -7.12 5.48
N LEU A 80 2.60 -7.79 4.75
CA LEU A 80 2.27 -8.47 3.49
C LEU A 80 1.26 -9.63 3.65
N GLN A 81 0.93 -10.03 4.87
CA GLN A 81 -0.20 -10.93 5.13
C GLN A 81 -1.56 -10.23 4.98
N ASN A 82 -1.60 -8.91 4.99
CA ASN A 82 -2.77 -8.14 4.60
C ASN A 82 -2.71 -7.90 3.09
N ASP A 83 -3.67 -8.45 2.36
CA ASP A 83 -3.74 -8.44 0.90
C ASP A 83 -3.68 -7.01 0.32
N PHE A 84 -4.17 -6.01 1.05
CA PHE A 84 -4.01 -4.59 0.67
C PHE A 84 -2.54 -4.22 0.41
N TYR A 85 -1.63 -4.62 1.33
CA TYR A 85 -0.20 -4.31 1.16
C TYR A 85 0.44 -5.14 0.07
N SER A 86 0.04 -6.39 -0.10
CA SER A 86 0.57 -7.23 -1.18
C SER A 86 0.14 -6.74 -2.55
N GLU A 87 -1.11 -6.30 -2.71
CA GLU A 87 -1.62 -5.73 -3.96
C GLU A 87 -0.93 -4.41 -4.33
N ILE A 88 -0.79 -3.48 -3.38
CA ILE A 88 -0.16 -2.18 -3.66
C ILE A 88 1.33 -2.33 -3.98
N VAL A 89 2.04 -3.21 -3.26
CA VAL A 89 3.45 -3.52 -3.55
C VAL A 89 3.60 -4.17 -4.92
N GLY A 90 2.70 -5.10 -5.27
CA GLY A 90 2.68 -5.72 -6.59
C GLY A 90 2.45 -4.70 -7.71
N SER A 91 1.54 -3.74 -7.50
CA SER A 91 1.32 -2.66 -8.46
C SER A 91 2.55 -1.75 -8.60
N ILE A 92 3.16 -1.34 -7.49
CA ILE A 92 4.37 -0.51 -7.52
C ILE A 92 5.51 -1.26 -8.25
N GLU A 93 5.72 -2.55 -7.94
CA GLU A 93 6.75 -3.37 -8.61
C GLU A 93 6.50 -3.42 -10.12
N TYR A 94 5.29 -3.74 -10.52
CA TYR A 94 4.92 -3.85 -11.93
C TYR A 94 5.23 -2.55 -12.68
N HIS A 95 4.76 -1.40 -12.18
CA HIS A 95 4.96 -0.12 -12.85
C HIS A 95 6.42 0.35 -12.79
N ALA A 96 7.13 0.16 -11.67
CA ALA A 96 8.56 0.44 -11.58
C ALA A 96 9.38 -0.35 -12.60
N ARG A 97 9.10 -1.64 -12.75
CA ARG A 97 9.77 -2.53 -13.70
C ARG A 97 9.50 -2.14 -15.16
N GLN A 98 8.30 -1.65 -15.49
CA GLN A 98 8.01 -1.11 -16.84
C GLN A 98 8.92 0.08 -17.20
N HIS A 99 9.40 0.83 -16.19
CA HIS A 99 10.30 1.97 -16.36
C HIS A 99 11.78 1.61 -16.10
N GLY A 100 12.10 0.31 -16.00
CA GLY A 100 13.46 -0.19 -15.81
C GLY A 100 14.01 0.01 -14.39
N TYR A 101 13.13 0.18 -13.39
CA TYR A 101 13.48 0.24 -11.98
C TYR A 101 13.22 -1.10 -11.29
N HIS A 102 14.02 -1.39 -10.26
CA HIS A 102 13.81 -2.51 -9.36
C HIS A 102 13.40 -2.02 -7.99
N VAL A 103 12.68 -2.86 -7.26
CA VAL A 103 12.12 -2.50 -5.95
C VAL A 103 12.88 -3.19 -4.82
N VAL A 104 13.21 -2.42 -3.79
CA VAL A 104 13.75 -2.91 -2.52
C VAL A 104 12.71 -2.69 -1.44
N ILE A 105 12.17 -3.77 -0.89
CA ILE A 105 11.18 -3.70 0.19
C ILE A 105 11.91 -3.77 1.52
N SER A 106 11.59 -2.86 2.42
CA SER A 106 12.09 -2.91 3.79
C SER A 106 10.97 -2.62 4.78
N ALA A 107 10.94 -3.39 5.85
CA ALA A 107 10.24 -3.01 7.06
C ALA A 107 11.14 -2.09 7.86
N THR A 108 10.57 -1.02 8.39
CA THR A 108 11.26 -0.27 9.41
C THR A 108 10.53 -0.45 10.73
N ASP A 109 11.25 -0.85 11.74
CA ASP A 109 10.82 -0.54 13.10
C ASP A 109 10.70 0.98 13.23
N VAL A 110 9.67 1.43 13.92
CA VAL A 110 9.36 2.86 14.10
C VAL A 110 10.58 3.68 14.60
N ASN A 111 11.59 3.00 15.10
CA ASN A 111 12.80 3.57 15.71
C ASN A 111 14.07 3.44 14.85
N GLU A 112 14.05 2.74 13.71
CA GLU A 112 15.22 2.59 12.85
C GLU A 112 15.24 3.63 11.72
N SER A 113 16.41 4.17 11.44
CA SER A 113 16.58 5.15 10.36
C SER A 113 16.58 4.44 9.00
N TYR A 114 15.44 4.42 8.33
CA TYR A 114 15.32 3.98 6.93
C TYR A 114 16.28 4.74 6.00
N LEU A 115 16.67 5.94 6.38
CA LEU A 115 17.64 6.77 5.64
C LEU A 115 19.01 6.10 5.51
N THR A 116 19.40 5.30 6.50
CA THR A 116 20.66 4.54 6.45
C THR A 116 20.58 3.52 5.31
N LEU A 117 19.52 2.73 5.25
CA LEU A 117 19.30 1.76 4.16
C LEU A 117 19.26 2.44 2.79
N ALA A 118 18.53 3.55 2.69
CA ALA A 118 18.40 4.30 1.44
C ALA A 118 19.75 4.80 0.92
N LYS A 119 20.61 5.30 1.81
CA LYS A 119 21.97 5.73 1.48
C LYS A 119 22.90 4.56 1.17
N GLU A 120 22.88 3.50 1.98
CA GLU A 120 23.71 2.30 1.77
C GLU A 120 23.40 1.60 0.46
N ARG A 121 22.13 1.61 0.04
CA ARG A 121 21.66 1.00 -1.21
C ARG A 121 21.64 1.97 -2.38
N ASN A 122 21.96 3.25 -2.14
CA ASN A 122 21.93 4.31 -3.15
C ASN A 122 20.58 4.35 -3.90
N LEU A 123 19.47 4.39 -3.13
CA LEU A 123 18.12 4.41 -3.73
C LEU A 123 17.89 5.74 -4.45
N ASP A 124 17.29 5.67 -5.65
CA ASP A 124 16.95 6.86 -6.44
C ASP A 124 15.69 7.54 -5.92
N GLY A 125 14.80 6.78 -5.25
CA GLY A 125 13.57 7.29 -4.68
C GLY A 125 12.95 6.32 -3.67
N ILE A 126 11.97 6.82 -2.91
CA ILE A 126 11.31 6.05 -1.84
C ILE A 126 9.79 6.25 -1.93
N ILE A 127 9.04 5.17 -1.83
CA ILE A 127 7.59 5.18 -1.62
C ILE A 127 7.31 4.72 -0.20
N VAL A 128 6.60 5.54 0.57
CA VAL A 128 6.24 5.26 1.96
C VAL A 128 4.74 5.00 2.02
N ILE A 129 4.34 3.81 2.49
CA ILE A 129 2.93 3.40 2.58
C ILE A 129 2.49 3.48 4.04
N GLY A 130 1.33 4.13 4.27
CA GLY A 130 0.72 4.25 5.59
C GLY A 130 1.29 5.39 6.43
N MET A 131 1.04 5.31 7.74
CA MET A 131 1.33 6.40 8.67
C MET A 131 2.49 6.07 9.61
N TYR A 132 3.33 7.07 9.83
CA TYR A 132 4.48 7.02 10.72
C TYR A 132 4.43 8.16 11.74
N PRO A 133 5.17 8.10 12.85
CA PRO A 133 5.34 9.21 13.77
C PRO A 133 5.96 10.44 13.09
N ASP A 134 5.65 11.64 13.59
CA ASP A 134 6.16 12.91 13.03
C ASP A 134 7.70 12.97 12.96
N ASP A 135 8.39 12.31 13.89
CA ASP A 135 9.85 12.22 13.87
C ASP A 135 10.39 11.51 12.63
N PHE A 136 9.69 10.50 12.13
CA PHE A 136 10.04 9.83 10.90
C PHE A 136 10.03 10.81 9.72
N TYR A 137 8.95 11.58 9.57
CA TYR A 137 8.84 12.58 8.49
C TYR A 137 9.88 13.68 8.62
N ARG A 138 10.18 14.14 9.86
CA ARG A 138 11.23 15.12 10.11
C ARG A 138 12.63 14.60 9.72
N GLN A 139 12.91 13.33 9.94
CA GLN A 139 14.17 12.72 9.51
C GLN A 139 14.23 12.58 7.99
N MET A 140 13.14 12.18 7.36
CA MET A 140 13.02 12.04 5.90
C MET A 140 13.29 13.37 5.17
N LYS A 141 12.91 14.52 5.73
CA LYS A 141 13.21 15.86 5.18
C LYS A 141 14.70 16.15 5.07
N LYS A 142 15.55 15.49 5.85
CA LYS A 142 17.01 15.69 5.81
C LYS A 142 17.66 14.97 4.63
N THR A 143 16.91 14.16 3.89
CA THR A 143 17.40 13.50 2.69
C THR A 143 17.03 14.31 1.44
N GLN A 144 17.90 14.24 0.43
CA GLN A 144 17.61 14.79 -0.90
C GLN A 144 16.96 13.73 -1.82
N ILE A 145 16.66 12.53 -1.29
CA ILE A 145 16.04 11.45 -2.06
C ILE A 145 14.57 11.80 -2.26
N PRO A 146 14.04 11.75 -3.50
CA PRO A 146 12.62 11.91 -3.78
C PRO A 146 11.74 10.94 -3.00
N ILE A 147 10.63 11.44 -2.42
CA ILE A 147 9.73 10.64 -1.59
C ILE A 147 8.28 10.89 -1.99
N VAL A 148 7.53 9.79 -2.13
CA VAL A 148 6.07 9.79 -2.33
C VAL A 148 5.42 9.05 -1.17
N LEU A 149 4.37 9.64 -0.59
CA LEU A 149 3.59 9.06 0.49
C LEU A 149 2.29 8.46 -0.06
N ILE A 150 1.90 7.27 0.42
CA ILE A 150 0.61 6.64 0.13
C ILE A 150 -0.16 6.47 1.44
N ASP A 151 -1.42 6.92 1.45
CA ASP A 151 -2.34 6.82 2.59
C ASP A 151 -1.75 7.40 3.90
N SER A 152 -0.98 8.46 3.76
CA SER A 152 -0.39 9.22 4.87
C SER A 152 -1.06 10.58 4.98
N TYR A 153 -1.54 10.92 6.18
CA TYR A 153 -2.09 12.23 6.52
C TYR A 153 -1.06 13.14 7.21
N CYS A 154 0.16 13.12 6.68
CA CYS A 154 1.19 14.07 7.10
C CYS A 154 0.76 15.48 6.68
N ASN A 155 0.63 16.40 7.64
CA ASN A 155 0.30 17.82 7.38
C ASN A 155 1.43 18.60 6.68
N ASP A 156 2.45 17.90 6.22
CA ASP A 156 3.64 18.48 5.66
C ASP A 156 3.59 18.47 4.14
N HIS A 157 3.33 19.61 3.54
CA HIS A 157 3.34 19.80 2.09
C HIS A 157 4.73 19.61 1.42
N TYR A 158 5.68 19.05 2.14
CA TYR A 158 7.02 18.75 1.63
C TYR A 158 7.05 17.54 0.69
N TYR A 159 6.09 16.64 0.82
CA TYR A 159 6.05 15.37 0.08
C TYR A 159 4.94 15.34 -0.98
N HIS A 160 5.16 14.60 -2.06
CA HIS A 160 4.05 14.14 -2.89
C HIS A 160 3.22 13.14 -2.10
N SER A 161 1.91 13.19 -2.24
CA SER A 161 1.02 12.24 -1.56
C SER A 161 -0.08 11.71 -2.48
N ILE A 162 -0.43 10.45 -2.26
CA ILE A 162 -1.54 9.77 -2.91
C ILE A 162 -2.42 9.21 -1.82
N ARG A 163 -3.69 9.51 -1.88
CA ARG A 163 -4.68 9.05 -0.91
C ARG A 163 -6.05 8.93 -1.55
N ILE A 164 -6.99 8.45 -0.78
CA ILE A 164 -8.42 8.48 -1.11
C ILE A 164 -9.13 9.46 -0.16
N ASP A 165 -10.41 9.70 -0.41
CA ASP A 165 -11.28 10.31 0.60
C ASP A 165 -11.83 9.20 1.52
N ASP A 166 -11.09 8.92 2.60
CA ASP A 166 -11.45 7.88 3.57
C ASP A 166 -12.77 8.19 4.30
N ALA A 167 -13.06 9.45 4.54
CA ALA A 167 -14.32 9.86 5.18
C ALA A 167 -15.49 9.58 4.24
N TYR A 168 -15.38 9.98 3.00
CA TYR A 168 -16.42 9.74 2.00
C TYR A 168 -16.61 8.24 1.73
N GLY A 169 -15.53 7.45 1.67
CA GLY A 169 -15.63 5.99 1.53
C GLY A 169 -16.43 5.35 2.66
N SER A 170 -16.13 5.69 3.91
CA SER A 170 -16.88 5.19 5.07
C SER A 170 -18.32 5.70 5.13
N TYR A 171 -18.54 6.95 4.71
CA TYR A 171 -19.87 7.49 4.51
C TYR A 171 -20.68 6.65 3.51
N LEU A 172 -20.13 6.31 2.36
CA LEU A 172 -20.78 5.45 1.35
C LEU A 172 -21.18 4.09 1.92
N ALA A 173 -20.25 3.43 2.66
CA ALA A 173 -20.50 2.14 3.30
C ALA A 173 -21.66 2.22 4.30
N THR A 174 -21.63 3.23 5.18
CA THR A 174 -22.62 3.44 6.24
C THR A 174 -23.97 3.83 5.65
N ASN A 175 -23.99 4.78 4.71
CA ASN A 175 -25.21 5.21 4.05
C ASN A 175 -25.88 4.07 3.25
N HIS A 176 -25.08 3.12 2.72
CA HIS A 176 -25.63 1.95 2.06
C HIS A 176 -26.46 1.07 3.00
N VAL A 177 -25.94 0.72 4.18
CA VAL A 177 -26.71 -0.11 5.14
C VAL A 177 -27.88 0.66 5.72
N ILE A 178 -27.75 1.98 5.95
CA ILE A 178 -28.88 2.84 6.35
C ILE A 178 -29.98 2.83 5.28
N GLY A 179 -29.61 2.96 4.01
CA GLY A 179 -30.55 2.90 2.86
C GLY A 179 -31.28 1.57 2.74
N TYR A 180 -30.75 0.48 3.31
CA TYR A 180 -31.38 -0.82 3.43
C TYR A 180 -32.17 -1.03 4.73
N GLY A 181 -32.40 0.05 5.51
CA GLY A 181 -33.26 0.03 6.69
C GLY A 181 -32.56 -0.27 8.01
N HIS A 182 -31.26 -0.45 8.01
CA HIS A 182 -30.51 -0.68 9.24
C HIS A 182 -30.42 0.60 10.08
N LYS A 183 -30.72 0.52 11.37
CA LYS A 183 -30.67 1.65 12.31
C LYS A 183 -29.66 1.47 13.44
N LYS A 184 -29.35 0.23 13.82
CA LYS A 184 -28.35 -0.09 14.84
C LYS A 184 -27.14 -0.75 14.19
N ILE A 185 -26.11 0.04 13.96
CA ILE A 185 -24.96 -0.27 13.11
C ILE A 185 -23.70 -0.23 13.96
N ALA A 186 -22.93 -1.31 14.01
CA ALA A 186 -21.64 -1.33 14.66
C ALA A 186 -20.52 -0.90 13.70
N PHE A 187 -19.44 -0.36 14.24
CA PHE A 187 -18.27 0.06 13.52
C PHE A 187 -17.04 -0.73 13.98
N PHE A 188 -16.48 -1.60 13.11
CA PHE A 188 -15.30 -2.41 13.39
C PHE A 188 -14.07 -1.76 12.80
N CYS A 189 -13.07 -1.45 13.64
CA CYS A 189 -11.93 -0.67 13.18
C CYS A 189 -10.61 -1.07 13.85
N GLY A 190 -9.51 -0.62 13.23
CA GLY A 190 -8.20 -0.59 13.87
C GLY A 190 -8.11 0.53 14.93
N GLN A 191 -6.93 0.68 15.55
CA GLN A 191 -6.70 1.74 16.53
C GLN A 191 -6.98 3.13 15.95
N ILE A 192 -7.78 3.91 16.68
CA ILE A 192 -8.14 5.28 16.30
C ILE A 192 -7.01 6.22 16.72
N LYS A 193 -6.23 6.69 15.74
CA LYS A 193 -5.19 7.72 15.94
C LYS A 193 -5.68 9.03 15.38
N GLU A 194 -5.36 10.15 16.06
CA GLU A 194 -5.92 11.48 15.77
C GLU A 194 -5.79 11.91 14.30
N ASN A 195 -4.65 11.68 13.67
CA ASN A 195 -4.42 12.02 12.27
C ASN A 195 -4.45 10.76 11.35
N GLY A 196 -5.16 9.68 11.76
CA GLY A 196 -5.14 8.40 11.05
C GLY A 196 -6.28 8.21 10.07
N VAL A 197 -6.07 7.28 9.14
CA VAL A 197 -7.08 6.75 8.20
C VAL A 197 -8.35 6.35 8.96
N ILE A 198 -8.21 5.60 10.06
CA ILE A 198 -9.35 5.10 10.86
C ILE A 198 -10.19 6.25 11.45
N LYS A 199 -9.55 7.34 11.90
CA LYS A 199 -10.28 8.53 12.38
C LYS A 199 -11.10 9.16 11.27
N LYS A 200 -10.57 9.24 10.05
CA LYS A 200 -11.30 9.76 8.90
C LYS A 200 -12.50 8.86 8.56
N ARG A 201 -12.31 7.55 8.54
CA ARG A 201 -13.41 6.59 8.31
C ARG A 201 -14.48 6.68 9.40
N LEU A 202 -14.08 6.85 10.66
CA LEU A 202 -15.03 7.09 11.76
C LEU A 202 -15.83 8.38 11.55
N CYS A 203 -15.20 9.47 11.09
CA CYS A 203 -15.93 10.71 10.78
C CYS A 203 -16.99 10.49 9.68
N GLY A 204 -16.68 9.73 8.63
CA GLY A 204 -17.65 9.42 7.57
C GLY A 204 -18.81 8.56 8.07
N TYR A 205 -18.53 7.57 8.93
CA TYR A 205 -19.58 6.79 9.61
C TYR A 205 -20.49 7.68 10.45
N GLN A 206 -19.92 8.57 11.28
CA GLN A 206 -20.67 9.50 12.12
C GLN A 206 -21.53 10.45 11.28
N GLN A 207 -20.98 10.99 10.20
CA GLN A 207 -21.71 11.87 9.27
C GLN A 207 -22.94 11.17 8.67
N ALA A 208 -22.79 9.92 8.20
CA ALA A 208 -23.91 9.18 7.63
C ALA A 208 -25.02 8.90 8.64
N LEU A 209 -24.68 8.61 9.91
CA LEU A 209 -25.66 8.46 10.98
C LEU A 209 -26.38 9.77 11.27
N GLU A 210 -25.65 10.88 11.38
CA GLU A 210 -26.20 12.21 11.66
C GLU A 210 -27.20 12.64 10.58
N GLU A 211 -26.83 12.52 9.30
CA GLU A 211 -27.71 12.86 8.17
C GLU A 211 -28.97 11.99 8.11
N ALA A 212 -28.92 10.75 8.60
CA ALA A 212 -30.08 9.86 8.71
C ALA A 212 -30.88 10.05 10.00
N GLY A 213 -30.47 10.96 10.91
CA GLY A 213 -31.12 11.17 12.21
C GLY A 213 -30.90 9.98 13.18
N ILE A 214 -29.89 9.16 12.98
CA ILE A 214 -29.54 8.05 13.87
C ILE A 214 -28.53 8.54 14.90
N PRO A 215 -28.84 8.48 16.21
CA PRO A 215 -27.88 8.91 17.23
C PRO A 215 -26.58 8.09 17.19
N TYR A 216 -25.44 8.78 17.22
CA TYR A 216 -24.15 8.12 17.37
C TYR A 216 -24.01 7.52 18.78
N ASP A 217 -23.63 6.24 18.83
CA ASP A 217 -23.36 5.52 20.07
C ASP A 217 -21.91 4.99 20.03
N SER A 218 -21.05 5.57 20.88
CA SER A 218 -19.64 5.17 20.96
C SER A 218 -19.44 3.73 21.45
N THR A 219 -20.43 3.12 22.12
CA THR A 219 -20.36 1.71 22.56
C THR A 219 -20.48 0.72 21.40
N LEU A 220 -20.90 1.18 20.22
CA LEU A 220 -20.95 0.42 18.99
C LEU A 220 -19.66 0.53 18.16
N VAL A 221 -18.65 1.23 18.65
CA VAL A 221 -17.32 1.29 18.03
C VAL A 221 -16.40 0.24 18.68
N TYR A 222 -15.97 -0.70 17.89
CA TYR A 222 -15.14 -1.82 18.32
C TYR A 222 -13.73 -1.70 17.71
N GLU A 223 -12.75 -1.43 18.57
CA GLU A 223 -11.35 -1.32 18.16
C GLU A 223 -10.60 -2.64 18.34
N GLY A 224 -9.78 -3.00 17.33
CA GLY A 224 -8.90 -4.16 17.35
C GLY A 224 -7.65 -3.92 16.51
N LYS A 225 -6.95 -5.00 16.12
CA LYS A 225 -5.93 -4.96 15.08
C LYS A 225 -6.62 -5.08 13.71
N VAL A 226 -5.94 -4.64 12.64
CA VAL A 226 -6.45 -4.80 11.27
C VAL A 226 -5.96 -6.14 10.73
N ASP A 227 -6.55 -7.23 11.22
CA ASP A 227 -6.26 -8.61 10.82
C ASP A 227 -7.51 -9.51 10.95
N TYR A 228 -7.45 -10.73 10.42
CA TYR A 228 -8.56 -11.69 10.45
C TYR A 228 -8.95 -12.10 11.88
N ASP A 229 -7.95 -12.34 12.73
CA ASP A 229 -8.19 -12.83 14.10
C ASP A 229 -8.94 -11.79 14.93
N SER A 230 -8.55 -10.51 14.81
CA SER A 230 -9.27 -9.41 15.44
C SER A 230 -10.70 -9.30 14.92
N GLY A 231 -10.93 -9.49 13.62
CA GLY A 231 -12.29 -9.54 13.05
C GLY A 231 -13.15 -10.62 13.72
N ILE A 232 -12.60 -11.82 13.91
CA ILE A 232 -13.27 -12.93 14.64
C ILE A 232 -13.60 -12.54 16.08
N GLU A 233 -12.63 -11.93 16.79
CA GLU A 233 -12.80 -11.52 18.19
C GLU A 233 -13.85 -10.43 18.34
N LEU A 234 -13.86 -9.43 17.45
CA LEU A 234 -14.84 -8.33 17.47
C LEU A 234 -16.26 -8.85 17.21
N ALA A 235 -16.42 -9.80 16.28
CA ALA A 235 -17.73 -10.42 16.03
C ALA A 235 -18.23 -11.19 17.26
N ARG A 236 -17.39 -11.99 17.90
CA ARG A 236 -17.72 -12.70 19.15
C ARG A 236 -18.12 -11.73 20.26
N LYS A 237 -17.38 -10.64 20.42
CA LYS A 237 -17.67 -9.59 21.40
C LYS A 237 -19.01 -8.94 21.12
N LEU A 238 -19.29 -8.57 19.87
CA LEU A 238 -20.58 -7.99 19.47
C LEU A 238 -21.75 -8.93 19.78
N CYS A 239 -21.66 -10.23 19.44
CA CYS A 239 -22.69 -11.21 19.73
C CYS A 239 -23.00 -11.32 21.24
N ASN A 240 -21.99 -11.17 22.07
CA ASN A 240 -22.16 -11.25 23.53
C ASN A 240 -22.72 -9.97 24.16
N GLU A 241 -22.43 -8.81 23.60
CA GLU A 241 -22.72 -7.51 24.22
C GLU A 241 -23.95 -6.81 23.62
N ASN A 242 -24.22 -6.97 22.32
CA ASN A 242 -25.22 -6.18 21.58
C ASN A 242 -26.05 -7.02 20.61
N LYS A 243 -27.10 -7.65 21.13
CA LYS A 243 -27.97 -8.53 20.34
C LYS A 243 -28.85 -7.81 19.31
N ASP A 244 -29.06 -6.50 19.43
CA ASP A 244 -29.93 -5.74 18.52
C ASP A 244 -29.21 -5.08 17.35
N VAL A 245 -27.89 -5.25 17.22
CA VAL A 245 -27.14 -4.73 16.09
C VAL A 245 -27.47 -5.57 14.85
N THR A 246 -27.85 -4.87 13.78
CA THR A 246 -28.29 -5.55 12.53
C THR A 246 -27.29 -5.36 11.39
N ALA A 247 -26.30 -4.47 11.51
CA ALA A 247 -25.27 -4.28 10.50
C ALA A 247 -23.92 -3.91 11.12
N VAL A 248 -22.86 -4.25 10.42
CA VAL A 248 -21.47 -3.87 10.73
C VAL A 248 -20.87 -3.14 9.54
N VAL A 249 -20.24 -1.99 9.81
CA VAL A 249 -19.33 -1.32 8.88
C VAL A 249 -17.90 -1.57 9.36
N ALA A 250 -17.13 -2.34 8.61
CA ALA A 250 -15.74 -2.64 8.91
C ALA A 250 -14.80 -1.74 8.11
N THR A 251 -13.76 -1.26 8.78
CA THR A 251 -12.79 -0.34 8.17
C THR A 251 -11.76 -1.02 7.24
N ALA A 252 -11.85 -2.32 7.05
CA ALA A 252 -11.02 -3.06 6.10
C ALA A 252 -11.69 -4.39 5.76
N ASP A 253 -11.49 -4.90 4.56
CA ASP A 253 -12.04 -6.20 4.14
C ASP A 253 -11.50 -7.35 5.01
N ILE A 254 -10.23 -7.30 5.39
CA ILE A 254 -9.62 -8.30 6.27
C ILE A 254 -10.34 -8.41 7.63
N LEU A 255 -10.79 -7.28 8.20
CA LEU A 255 -11.63 -7.26 9.40
C LEU A 255 -13.03 -7.81 9.12
N ALA A 256 -13.63 -7.42 8.00
CA ALA A 256 -14.96 -7.90 7.61
C ALA A 256 -14.97 -9.42 7.40
N ILE A 257 -13.97 -9.95 6.70
CA ILE A 257 -13.82 -11.39 6.45
C ILE A 257 -13.64 -12.15 7.76
N GLY A 258 -12.78 -11.65 8.65
CA GLY A 258 -12.63 -12.21 9.99
C GLY A 258 -13.94 -12.19 10.78
N ALA A 259 -14.68 -11.07 10.71
CA ALA A 259 -15.98 -10.94 11.37
C ALA A 259 -17.03 -11.92 10.82
N MET A 260 -17.09 -12.12 9.50
CA MET A 260 -17.98 -13.13 8.89
C MET A 260 -17.69 -14.53 9.43
N LYS A 261 -16.42 -14.89 9.59
CA LYS A 261 -16.00 -16.15 10.22
C LYS A 261 -16.42 -16.21 11.68
N GLY A 262 -16.21 -15.13 12.44
CA GLY A 262 -16.60 -15.03 13.86
C GLY A 262 -18.12 -15.16 14.05
N PHE A 263 -18.93 -14.51 13.21
CA PHE A 263 -20.39 -14.65 13.21
C PHE A 263 -20.85 -16.09 12.91
N TYR A 264 -20.25 -16.69 11.87
CA TYR A 264 -20.54 -18.09 11.54
C TYR A 264 -20.27 -19.04 12.73
N GLU A 265 -19.18 -18.86 13.46
CA GLU A 265 -18.84 -19.67 14.65
C GLU A 265 -19.80 -19.47 15.82
N GLN A 266 -20.49 -18.33 15.87
CA GLN A 266 -21.56 -18.02 16.83
C GLN A 266 -22.95 -18.44 16.36
N GLY A 267 -23.07 -19.06 15.17
CA GLY A 267 -24.35 -19.44 14.58
C GLY A 267 -25.15 -18.25 14.02
N VAL A 268 -24.50 -17.10 13.82
CA VAL A 268 -25.09 -15.88 13.23
C VAL A 268 -24.84 -15.85 11.74
N SER A 269 -25.89 -15.73 10.96
CA SER A 269 -25.85 -15.78 9.50
C SER A 269 -25.67 -14.39 8.89
N VAL A 270 -24.70 -14.26 7.96
CA VAL A 270 -24.55 -13.08 7.10
C VAL A 270 -25.15 -13.41 5.74
N PRO A 271 -26.08 -12.59 5.19
CA PRO A 271 -26.59 -11.32 5.74
C PRO A 271 -27.87 -11.47 6.58
N ASN A 272 -28.41 -12.69 6.79
CA ASN A 272 -29.77 -12.89 7.30
C ASN A 272 -29.99 -12.36 8.72
N ASP A 273 -29.02 -12.58 9.62
CA ASP A 273 -29.10 -12.09 11.00
C ASP A 273 -28.34 -10.77 11.15
N ILE A 274 -27.22 -10.61 10.46
CA ILE A 274 -26.40 -9.41 10.49
C ILE A 274 -25.80 -9.10 9.12
N SER A 275 -25.94 -7.87 8.66
CA SER A 275 -25.33 -7.37 7.44
C SER A 275 -23.90 -6.92 7.70
N ILE A 276 -23.01 -6.98 6.70
CA ILE A 276 -21.65 -6.48 6.83
C ILE A 276 -21.18 -5.79 5.56
N VAL A 277 -20.48 -4.65 5.74
CA VAL A 277 -19.82 -3.93 4.65
C VAL A 277 -18.35 -3.78 5.01
N GLY A 278 -17.47 -4.07 4.04
CA GLY A 278 -16.02 -3.93 4.14
C GLY A 278 -15.49 -2.63 3.56
N PHE A 279 -14.16 -2.59 3.45
CA PHE A 279 -13.41 -1.50 2.82
C PHE A 279 -12.14 -2.09 2.22
N ASP A 280 -11.81 -1.75 0.99
CA ASP A 280 -10.66 -2.03 0.14
C ASP A 280 -11.03 -2.63 -1.22
N ASP A 281 -12.08 -3.45 -1.30
CA ASP A 281 -12.50 -4.29 -2.44
C ASP A 281 -11.39 -5.26 -2.87
N LEU A 282 -10.81 -5.97 -1.87
CA LEU A 282 -9.80 -6.99 -2.11
C LEU A 282 -10.33 -8.10 -3.02
N GLU A 283 -9.45 -8.71 -3.82
CA GLU A 283 -9.80 -9.76 -4.77
C GLU A 283 -10.60 -10.91 -4.13
N ILE A 284 -10.24 -11.29 -2.90
CA ILE A 284 -10.93 -12.36 -2.15
C ILE A 284 -12.38 -12.02 -1.83
N SER A 285 -12.75 -10.74 -1.68
CA SER A 285 -14.07 -10.29 -1.23
C SER A 285 -15.20 -10.73 -2.17
N LYS A 286 -14.91 -10.91 -3.45
CA LYS A 286 -15.89 -11.41 -4.44
C LYS A 286 -16.08 -12.92 -4.44
N TYR A 287 -15.15 -13.69 -3.84
CA TYR A 287 -15.20 -15.15 -3.81
C TYR A 287 -15.76 -15.71 -2.51
N LEU A 288 -16.12 -14.84 -1.57
CA LEU A 288 -16.80 -15.24 -0.35
C LEU A 288 -18.25 -15.70 -0.64
N THR A 289 -18.83 -16.40 0.30
CA THR A 289 -20.25 -16.77 0.26
C THR A 289 -20.87 -16.43 1.62
N PRO A 290 -21.69 -15.36 1.71
CA PRO A 290 -22.01 -14.40 0.65
C PRO A 290 -20.80 -13.53 0.23
N GLY A 291 -20.82 -13.02 -1.01
CA GLY A 291 -19.83 -12.05 -1.48
C GLY A 291 -19.88 -10.75 -0.67
N LEU A 292 -18.74 -10.21 -0.30
CA LEU A 292 -18.65 -9.04 0.57
C LEU A 292 -18.91 -7.74 -0.20
N THR A 293 -19.94 -7.01 0.18
CA THR A 293 -20.15 -5.60 -0.19
C THR A 293 -19.07 -4.76 0.46
N THR A 294 -18.36 -3.92 -0.30
CA THR A 294 -17.18 -3.22 0.21
C THR A 294 -16.92 -1.93 -0.54
N VAL A 295 -16.22 -1.00 0.10
CA VAL A 295 -15.75 0.22 -0.55
C VAL A 295 -14.51 -0.08 -1.38
N ARG A 296 -14.61 0.16 -2.68
CA ARG A 296 -13.51 0.01 -3.61
C ARG A 296 -12.60 1.23 -3.58
N GLN A 297 -11.33 0.98 -3.32
CA GLN A 297 -10.27 1.96 -3.45
C GLN A 297 -9.27 1.49 -4.51
N GLU A 298 -9.19 2.05 -5.64
CA GLU A 298 -8.37 1.61 -6.78
C GLU A 298 -6.89 1.40 -6.40
N ILE A 299 -6.58 0.29 -5.70
CA ILE A 299 -5.26 -0.01 -5.10
C ILE A 299 -4.18 -0.02 -6.18
N SER A 300 -4.47 -0.66 -7.32
CA SER A 300 -3.53 -0.71 -8.44
C SER A 300 -3.21 0.69 -8.98
N GLN A 301 -4.21 1.57 -9.08
CA GLN A 301 -4.02 2.94 -9.53
C GLN A 301 -3.19 3.77 -8.53
N LYS A 302 -3.32 3.51 -7.22
CA LYS A 302 -2.45 4.15 -6.22
C LYS A 302 -0.97 3.82 -6.47
N GLY A 303 -0.66 2.54 -6.72
CA GLY A 303 0.69 2.09 -7.02
C GLY A 303 1.25 2.71 -8.31
N GLU A 304 0.45 2.73 -9.38
CA GLU A 304 0.80 3.38 -10.64
C GLU A 304 1.13 4.87 -10.44
N LYS A 305 0.22 5.62 -9.82
CA LYS A 305 0.42 7.06 -9.59
C LYS A 305 1.60 7.37 -8.66
N ALA A 306 1.89 6.47 -7.70
CA ALA A 306 3.05 6.62 -6.85
C ALA A 306 4.36 6.50 -7.63
N VAL A 307 4.45 5.53 -8.54
CA VAL A 307 5.63 5.37 -9.40
C VAL A 307 5.76 6.56 -10.36
N GLU A 308 4.68 6.98 -11.02
CA GLU A 308 4.69 8.15 -11.92
C GLU A 308 5.22 9.39 -11.20
N LEU A 309 4.62 9.76 -10.05
CA LEU A 309 5.05 10.93 -9.28
C LEU A 309 6.49 10.82 -8.77
N LEU A 310 6.92 9.62 -8.39
CA LEU A 310 8.29 9.42 -7.94
C LEU A 310 9.28 9.60 -9.08
N LEU A 311 9.00 9.03 -10.25
CA LEU A 311 9.86 9.16 -11.43
C LEU A 311 9.92 10.60 -11.95
N ASP A 312 8.78 11.33 -11.96
CA ASP A 312 8.75 12.75 -12.28
C ASP A 312 9.66 13.53 -11.30
N ASN A 313 9.59 13.24 -10.00
CA ASN A 313 10.40 13.92 -8.98
C ASN A 313 11.89 13.52 -9.01
N ILE A 314 12.23 12.32 -9.49
CA ILE A 314 13.63 11.92 -9.76
C ILE A 314 14.19 12.74 -10.92
N GLN A 315 13.39 13.03 -11.95
CA GLN A 315 13.81 13.82 -13.11
C GLN A 315 13.87 15.31 -12.82
N ASP A 316 12.94 15.82 -12.01
CA ASP A 316 12.83 17.23 -11.62
C ASP A 316 12.66 17.32 -10.08
N ALA A 317 13.77 17.48 -9.36
CA ALA A 317 13.78 17.57 -7.91
C ALA A 317 13.04 18.80 -7.36
N ASP A 318 12.90 19.85 -8.17
CA ASP A 318 12.28 21.12 -7.79
C ASP A 318 10.78 21.18 -8.15
N MET A 319 10.21 20.10 -8.71
CA MET A 319 8.80 20.07 -9.07
C MET A 319 7.90 20.37 -7.86
N THR A 320 6.84 21.14 -8.11
CA THR A 320 5.83 21.47 -7.10
C THR A 320 5.18 20.21 -6.55
N LYS A 321 5.11 20.09 -5.23
CA LYS A 321 4.50 18.92 -4.59
C LYS A 321 3.02 18.82 -4.92
N ARG A 322 2.59 17.61 -5.21
CA ARG A 322 1.21 17.29 -5.63
C ARG A 322 0.57 16.33 -4.63
N GLU A 323 -0.68 16.58 -4.35
CA GLU A 323 -1.58 15.65 -3.68
C GLU A 323 -2.54 15.08 -4.73
N VAL A 324 -2.59 13.75 -4.82
CA VAL A 324 -3.50 13.02 -5.71
C VAL A 324 -4.54 12.32 -4.84
N ILE A 325 -5.81 12.65 -5.06
CA ILE A 325 -6.93 11.99 -4.39
C ILE A 325 -7.60 11.07 -5.43
N ILE A 326 -7.54 9.77 -5.18
CA ILE A 326 -8.16 8.76 -6.03
C ILE A 326 -9.61 8.56 -5.56
N PRO A 327 -10.58 8.57 -6.46
CA PRO A 327 -11.97 8.39 -6.11
C PRO A 327 -12.24 6.99 -5.55
N VAL A 328 -13.23 6.91 -4.65
CA VAL A 328 -13.74 5.65 -4.11
C VAL A 328 -15.15 5.37 -4.61
N SER A 329 -15.55 4.12 -4.63
CA SER A 329 -16.90 3.69 -5.00
C SER A 329 -17.34 2.50 -4.14
N LEU A 330 -18.61 2.13 -4.18
CA LEU A 330 -19.13 0.97 -3.47
C LEU A 330 -19.34 -0.20 -4.42
N SER A 331 -18.65 -1.30 -4.17
CA SER A 331 -18.87 -2.62 -4.82
C SER A 331 -19.94 -3.38 -4.05
N ARG A 332 -21.18 -3.38 -4.60
CA ARG A 332 -22.32 -4.05 -3.98
C ARG A 332 -22.28 -5.54 -4.30
N ARG A 333 -22.47 -6.37 -3.25
CA ARG A 333 -22.57 -7.83 -3.32
C ARG A 333 -23.66 -8.33 -2.37
N GLU A 334 -23.56 -9.54 -1.85
CA GLU A 334 -24.66 -10.23 -1.16
C GLU A 334 -24.60 -10.09 0.37
N SER A 335 -23.60 -9.44 0.97
CA SER A 335 -23.41 -9.40 2.42
C SER A 335 -24.30 -8.40 3.17
N VAL A 336 -25.23 -7.73 2.48
CA VAL A 336 -26.18 -6.77 3.06
C VAL A 336 -27.61 -7.20 2.72
N ARG A 337 -28.45 -7.36 3.76
CA ARG A 337 -29.88 -7.67 3.65
C ARG A 337 -30.70 -6.38 3.55
N ASP A 338 -31.78 -6.44 2.79
CA ASP A 338 -32.78 -5.36 2.76
C ASP A 338 -33.80 -5.57 3.89
N MET A 339 -33.84 -4.65 4.83
CA MET A 339 -34.76 -4.64 5.98
C MET A 339 -35.96 -3.72 5.79
N ARG A 340 -36.10 -3.06 4.64
CA ARG A 340 -37.22 -2.16 4.35
C ARG A 340 -38.50 -2.98 4.18
N GLY A 341 -39.45 -2.84 5.10
CA GLY A 341 -40.73 -3.59 5.10
C GLY A 341 -40.79 -4.69 6.16
N GLU A 342 -39.76 -4.89 6.94
CA GLU A 342 -39.82 -5.72 8.15
C GLU A 342 -40.13 -4.81 9.36
N GLU A 343 -41.41 -4.32 9.50
CA GLU A 343 -41.94 -3.64 10.70
C GLU A 343 -42.78 -4.62 11.52
#